data_e3f6c2bf03025199b564d94f3c59bf25
#
_entry.id   e3f6c2bf03025199b564d94f3c59bf25
#
_cell.length_a   1.000
_cell.length_b   1.000
_cell.length_c   1.000
_cell.angle_alpha   90.00
_cell.angle_beta   90.00
_cell.angle_gamma   90.00
#
_symmetry.space_group_name_H-M   'P 1'
#
loop_
_entity.id
_entity.type
_entity.pdbx_description
1 polymer ?
#
loop_
_entity_poly.entity_id
_entity_poly.type
_entity_poly.pdbx_seq_one_letter_code
_entity_poly.pdbx_strand_id
1 'polypeptide(L)'
;MNKENTSIISFCSDYFFHYLLQNCNDVRTLIAQHLSDYPIEYTHIENSEEYPINQKLKKMILDVVFTDQLEHLYNVEMQNQTITRNVLIRFISYAAKLLEREIKRGGDYNVSSIKCLVIYTGTPIKNFEHFTHHLEFMDSDYCIKIEEGPICIEIIQTQRMEELNMEVGFKKQFEQFIYLFENEENHKKEQLSPLNKKVVKLYEDYLNSDQLLAYYQYERDQRVFNTAIHDAKNEGIMEAKLENAKTLISNIYHIDDFEWLDNCTLEQLDQVIRIVTQGYSYEELKKQILNFNNNL
;
A
#
# COMPACT_ATOMS: atom_id res chain seq x y z
N MET A 1 12.52 29.15 -20.80
CA MET A 1 11.57 28.15 -20.27
C MET A 1 12.36 27.26 -19.31
N ASN A 2 12.20 27.48 -18.02
CA ASN A 2 12.83 26.65 -16.99
C ASN A 2 12.22 25.24 -17.09
N LYS A 3 13.07 24.24 -17.28
CA LYS A 3 12.69 22.85 -17.03
C LYS A 3 12.51 22.76 -15.51
N GLU A 4 11.29 22.97 -15.05
CA GLU A 4 10.89 22.54 -13.72
C GLU A 4 11.21 21.05 -13.61
N ASN A 5 11.83 20.66 -12.50
CA ASN A 5 12.07 19.28 -12.11
C ASN A 5 10.72 18.54 -12.03
N THR A 6 10.21 18.07 -13.16
CA THR A 6 9.19 17.05 -13.18
C THR A 6 9.83 15.80 -12.59
N SER A 7 9.44 15.40 -11.40
CA SER A 7 9.85 14.14 -10.80
C SER A 7 9.45 13.04 -11.77
N ILE A 8 10.44 12.44 -12.42
CA ILE A 8 10.25 11.29 -13.31
C ILE A 8 9.62 10.19 -12.45
N ILE A 9 8.51 9.60 -12.91
CA ILE A 9 7.91 8.44 -12.22
C ILE A 9 8.97 7.34 -12.13
N SER A 10 9.10 6.76 -10.95
CA SER A 10 9.99 5.63 -10.74
C SER A 10 9.56 4.42 -11.58
N PHE A 11 10.54 3.70 -12.14
CA PHE A 11 10.31 2.42 -12.78
C PHE A 11 9.62 1.41 -11.83
N CYS A 12 9.91 1.51 -10.54
CA CYS A 12 9.31 0.68 -9.49
C CYS A 12 7.98 1.24 -8.95
N SER A 13 7.33 2.17 -9.64
CA SER A 13 6.03 2.68 -9.23
C SER A 13 4.92 1.67 -9.54
N ASP A 14 3.93 1.57 -8.66
CA ASP A 14 2.70 0.81 -8.85
C ASP A 14 1.94 1.25 -10.12
N TYR A 15 1.99 2.52 -10.48
CA TYR A 15 1.36 3.06 -11.71
C TYR A 15 1.99 2.53 -13.00
N PHE A 16 3.31 2.54 -13.10
CA PHE A 16 3.97 1.94 -14.24
C PHE A 16 3.73 0.42 -14.27
N PHE A 17 3.77 -0.22 -13.13
CA PHE A 17 3.53 -1.65 -13.03
C PHE A 17 2.11 -2.01 -13.50
N HIS A 18 1.11 -1.25 -13.08
CA HIS A 18 -0.26 -1.41 -13.56
C HIS A 18 -0.36 -1.22 -15.09
N TYR A 19 0.25 -0.15 -15.62
CA TYR A 19 0.32 0.08 -17.06
C TYR A 19 1.00 -1.08 -17.80
N LEU A 20 2.12 -1.57 -17.27
CA LEU A 20 2.86 -2.70 -17.82
C LEU A 20 1.99 -3.94 -17.93
N LEU A 21 1.31 -4.31 -16.83
CA LEU A 21 0.44 -5.48 -16.81
C LEU A 21 -0.76 -5.32 -17.75
N GLN A 22 -1.32 -4.14 -17.89
CA GLN A 22 -2.41 -3.89 -18.84
C GLN A 22 -1.96 -4.04 -20.29
N ASN A 23 -0.74 -3.62 -20.64
CA ASN A 23 -0.29 -3.50 -22.02
C ASN A 23 0.68 -4.60 -22.48
N CYS A 24 1.12 -5.51 -21.58
CA CYS A 24 2.09 -6.54 -21.91
C CYS A 24 1.60 -7.95 -21.55
N ASN A 25 1.01 -8.63 -22.56
CA ASN A 25 0.57 -10.02 -22.39
C ASN A 25 1.72 -10.96 -22.01
N ASP A 26 2.92 -10.77 -22.56
CA ASP A 26 4.08 -11.63 -22.27
C ASP A 26 4.46 -11.61 -20.79
N VAL A 27 4.33 -10.42 -20.12
CA VAL A 27 4.59 -10.28 -18.69
C VAL A 27 3.50 -11.00 -17.87
N ARG A 28 2.22 -10.84 -18.24
CA ARG A 28 1.14 -11.56 -17.55
C ARG A 28 1.28 -13.07 -17.72
N THR A 29 1.59 -13.54 -18.93
CA THR A 29 1.85 -14.97 -19.20
C THR A 29 3.02 -15.48 -18.37
N LEU A 30 4.11 -14.71 -18.25
CA LEU A 30 5.25 -15.09 -17.41
C LEU A 30 4.87 -15.22 -15.94
N ILE A 31 4.08 -14.27 -15.41
CA ILE A 31 3.59 -14.29 -14.03
C ILE A 31 2.65 -15.48 -13.82
N ALA A 32 1.67 -15.69 -14.69
CA ALA A 32 0.77 -16.83 -14.61
C ALA A 32 1.52 -18.17 -14.68
N GLN A 33 2.52 -18.27 -15.55
CA GLN A 33 3.37 -19.46 -15.66
C GLN A 33 4.18 -19.72 -14.38
N HIS A 34 4.65 -18.66 -13.70
CA HIS A 34 5.33 -18.79 -12.41
C HIS A 34 4.42 -19.35 -11.32
N LEU A 35 3.15 -18.92 -11.31
CA LEU A 35 2.16 -19.29 -10.30
C LEU A 35 1.41 -20.60 -10.63
N SER A 36 1.72 -21.27 -11.75
CA SER A 36 0.97 -22.43 -12.23
C SER A 36 1.87 -23.62 -12.52
N ASP A 37 1.33 -24.82 -12.29
CA ASP A 37 2.01 -26.09 -12.54
C ASP A 37 1.74 -26.64 -13.95
N TYR A 38 1.02 -25.87 -14.79
CA TYR A 38 0.68 -26.24 -16.18
C TYR A 38 1.08 -25.09 -17.13
N PRO A 39 1.24 -25.38 -18.44
CA PRO A 39 1.61 -24.39 -19.43
C PRO A 39 0.54 -23.31 -19.60
N ILE A 40 0.96 -22.05 -19.61
CA ILE A 40 0.10 -20.90 -19.89
C ILE A 40 0.27 -20.49 -21.34
N GLU A 41 -0.84 -20.49 -22.09
CA GLU A 41 -0.84 -20.16 -23.53
C GLU A 41 -1.14 -18.66 -23.75
N TYR A 42 -2.11 -18.12 -23.03
CA TYR A 42 -2.46 -16.70 -23.08
C TYR A 42 -3.14 -16.26 -21.78
N THR A 43 -3.22 -14.94 -21.61
CA THR A 43 -3.92 -14.33 -20.49
C THR A 43 -4.90 -13.27 -21.00
N HIS A 44 -5.99 -13.08 -20.25
CA HIS A 44 -7.00 -12.08 -20.54
C HIS A 44 -7.20 -11.17 -19.33
N ILE A 45 -7.21 -9.83 -19.55
CA ILE A 45 -7.43 -8.88 -18.47
C ILE A 45 -8.91 -8.86 -18.09
N GLU A 46 -9.17 -9.01 -16.83
CA GLU A 46 -10.47 -8.75 -16.23
C GLU A 46 -10.58 -7.26 -15.82
N ASN A 47 -11.82 -6.73 -15.84
CA ASN A 47 -12.05 -5.38 -15.32
C ASN A 47 -11.78 -5.35 -13.81
N SER A 48 -10.68 -4.75 -13.42
CA SER A 48 -10.26 -4.61 -12.00
C SER A 48 -11.00 -3.50 -11.25
N GLU A 49 -11.80 -2.68 -11.93
CA GLU A 49 -12.57 -1.60 -11.31
C GLU A 49 -13.89 -2.12 -10.72
N GLU A 50 -13.87 -2.57 -9.47
CA GLU A 50 -15.09 -2.66 -8.68
C GLU A 50 -15.41 -1.28 -8.11
N TYR A 51 -16.37 -0.59 -8.74
CA TYR A 51 -16.95 0.63 -8.16
C TYR A 51 -17.78 0.25 -6.92
N PRO A 52 -17.51 0.83 -5.76
CA PRO A 52 -18.37 0.60 -4.60
C PRO A 52 -19.77 1.08 -4.92
N ILE A 53 -20.77 0.25 -4.67
CA ILE A 53 -22.21 0.57 -4.81
C ILE A 53 -22.60 1.78 -3.94
N ASN A 54 -21.73 2.22 -3.04
CA ASN A 54 -21.95 3.34 -2.14
C ASN A 54 -20.71 4.26 -2.13
N GLN A 55 -20.88 5.53 -2.50
CA GLN A 55 -19.82 6.56 -2.58
C GLN A 55 -19.04 6.76 -1.26
N LYS A 56 -19.53 6.23 -0.13
CA LYS A 56 -18.86 6.28 1.19
C LYS A 56 -17.87 5.15 1.42
N LEU A 57 -17.84 4.11 0.59
CA LEU A 57 -16.87 3.04 0.69
C LEU A 57 -15.62 3.43 -0.09
N LYS A 58 -14.46 3.25 0.56
CA LYS A 58 -13.16 3.48 -0.05
C LYS A 58 -13.09 2.70 -1.37
N LYS A 59 -12.84 3.39 -2.49
CA LYS A 59 -12.63 2.77 -3.80
C LYS A 59 -11.51 1.74 -3.65
N MET A 60 -11.82 0.45 -3.78
CA MET A 60 -10.81 -0.60 -3.82
C MET A 60 -10.37 -0.73 -5.26
N ILE A 61 -9.17 -0.27 -5.54
CA ILE A 61 -8.50 -0.52 -6.80
C ILE A 61 -7.68 -1.79 -6.56
N LEU A 62 -8.10 -2.88 -7.17
CA LEU A 62 -7.25 -4.07 -7.36
C LEU A 62 -6.21 -3.67 -8.40
N ASP A 63 -4.93 -3.99 -8.18
CA ASP A 63 -3.90 -3.51 -9.09
C ASP A 63 -4.11 -4.08 -10.49
N VAL A 64 -3.95 -5.35 -10.74
CA VAL A 64 -4.36 -5.97 -12.01
C VAL A 64 -4.89 -7.37 -11.78
N VAL A 65 -6.08 -7.64 -12.30
CA VAL A 65 -6.68 -8.97 -12.31
C VAL A 65 -6.75 -9.47 -13.74
N PHE A 66 -6.34 -10.70 -13.95
CA PHE A 66 -6.42 -11.37 -15.24
C PHE A 66 -6.68 -12.87 -15.10
N THR A 67 -7.12 -13.50 -16.18
CA THR A 67 -7.34 -14.94 -16.27
C THR A 67 -6.40 -15.58 -17.29
N ASP A 68 -6.19 -16.89 -17.17
CA ASP A 68 -5.55 -17.72 -18.18
C ASP A 68 -6.59 -18.41 -19.09
N GLN A 69 -6.13 -19.30 -19.97
CA GLN A 69 -6.97 -20.08 -20.87
C GLN A 69 -7.92 -21.07 -20.18
N LEU A 70 -7.72 -21.35 -18.89
CA LEU A 70 -8.58 -22.20 -18.08
C LEU A 70 -9.46 -21.40 -17.10
N GLU A 71 -9.51 -20.08 -17.28
CA GLU A 71 -10.28 -19.13 -16.45
C GLU A 71 -9.83 -19.05 -14.98
N HIS A 72 -8.60 -19.52 -14.65
CA HIS A 72 -8.05 -19.28 -13.32
C HIS A 72 -7.74 -17.81 -13.12
N LEU A 73 -8.04 -17.29 -11.92
CA LEU A 73 -7.87 -15.89 -11.59
C LEU A 73 -6.51 -15.61 -10.93
N TYR A 74 -5.86 -14.56 -11.44
CA TYR A 74 -4.62 -14.02 -10.93
C TYR A 74 -4.85 -12.59 -10.50
N ASN A 75 -4.45 -12.26 -9.26
CA ASN A 75 -4.36 -10.88 -8.77
C ASN A 75 -2.90 -10.53 -8.55
N VAL A 76 -2.43 -9.45 -9.17
CA VAL A 76 -1.03 -9.03 -9.06
C VAL A 76 -0.97 -7.63 -8.54
N GLU A 77 -0.25 -7.44 -7.44
CA GLU A 77 -0.08 -6.16 -6.76
C GLU A 77 1.39 -5.78 -6.63
N MET A 78 1.71 -4.49 -6.78
CA MET A 78 2.97 -3.91 -6.36
C MET A 78 2.80 -3.18 -5.03
N GLN A 79 3.61 -3.51 -4.03
CA GLN A 79 3.53 -2.94 -2.70
C GLN A 79 4.86 -2.26 -2.32
N ASN A 80 4.85 -0.93 -2.24
CA ASN A 80 6.05 -0.13 -1.94
C ASN A 80 6.15 0.26 -0.45
N GLN A 81 5.03 0.21 0.27
CA GLN A 81 5.00 0.55 1.70
C GLN A 81 5.19 -0.70 2.56
N THR A 82 5.72 -0.50 3.77
CA THR A 82 5.93 -1.58 4.74
C THR A 82 4.69 -2.47 4.90
N ILE A 83 4.88 -3.78 4.76
CA ILE A 83 3.82 -4.76 4.98
C ILE A 83 3.52 -4.86 6.46
N THR A 84 2.41 -4.27 6.85
CA THR A 84 1.83 -4.37 8.20
C THR A 84 0.71 -5.39 8.22
N ARG A 85 0.21 -5.74 9.43
CA ARG A 85 -1.00 -6.57 9.58
C ARG A 85 -2.18 -6.03 8.74
N ASN A 86 -2.36 -4.72 8.67
CA ASN A 86 -3.45 -4.12 7.90
C ASN A 86 -3.27 -4.30 6.38
N VAL A 87 -2.04 -4.27 5.89
CA VAL A 87 -1.72 -4.55 4.49
C VAL A 87 -1.99 -6.02 4.17
N LEU A 88 -1.61 -6.95 5.03
CA LEU A 88 -1.94 -8.39 4.86
C LEU A 88 -3.46 -8.62 4.85
N ILE A 89 -4.21 -7.98 5.75
CA ILE A 89 -5.68 -8.05 5.74
C ILE A 89 -6.23 -7.53 4.41
N ARG A 90 -5.64 -6.48 3.83
CA ARG A 90 -6.05 -5.95 2.53
C ARG A 90 -5.89 -6.99 1.43
N PHE A 91 -4.74 -7.65 1.33
CA PHE A 91 -4.49 -8.70 0.33
C PHE A 91 -5.48 -9.86 0.47
N ILE A 92 -5.70 -10.34 1.70
CA ILE A 92 -6.69 -11.39 1.97
C ILE A 92 -8.11 -10.94 1.57
N SER A 93 -8.46 -9.69 1.88
CA SER A 93 -9.78 -9.14 1.55
C SER A 93 -10.00 -9.05 0.04
N TYR A 94 -8.95 -8.73 -0.73
CA TYR A 94 -9.02 -8.68 -2.19
C TYR A 94 -9.19 -10.07 -2.78
N ALA A 95 -8.38 -11.04 -2.33
CA ALA A 95 -8.50 -12.42 -2.76
C ALA A 95 -9.88 -13.02 -2.42
N ALA A 96 -10.40 -12.74 -1.22
CA ALA A 96 -11.72 -13.19 -0.79
C ALA A 96 -12.86 -12.61 -1.64
N LYS A 97 -12.75 -11.35 -2.09
CA LYS A 97 -13.74 -10.75 -3.00
C LYS A 97 -13.70 -11.38 -4.39
N LEU A 98 -12.51 -11.68 -4.91
CA LEU A 98 -12.39 -12.38 -6.18
C LEU A 98 -13.01 -13.77 -6.07
N LEU A 99 -12.76 -14.47 -4.98
CA LEU A 99 -13.37 -15.79 -4.73
C LEU A 99 -14.90 -15.68 -4.64
N GLU A 100 -15.44 -14.70 -3.92
CA GLU A 100 -16.89 -14.44 -3.85
C GLU A 100 -17.49 -14.17 -5.24
N ARG A 101 -16.78 -13.44 -6.10
CA ARG A 101 -17.21 -13.15 -7.47
C ARG A 101 -17.32 -14.44 -8.29
N GLU A 102 -16.33 -15.32 -8.19
CA GLU A 102 -16.34 -16.59 -8.93
C GLU A 102 -17.45 -17.53 -8.43
N ILE A 103 -17.67 -17.64 -7.14
CA ILE A 103 -18.79 -18.39 -6.56
C ILE A 103 -20.14 -17.86 -7.11
N LYS A 104 -20.31 -16.55 -7.17
CA LYS A 104 -21.53 -15.94 -7.73
C LYS A 104 -21.73 -16.20 -9.23
N ARG A 105 -20.64 -16.26 -10.01
CA ARG A 105 -20.70 -16.58 -11.44
C ARG A 105 -21.08 -18.05 -11.69
N GLY A 106 -20.45 -18.98 -10.96
CA GLY A 106 -20.65 -20.42 -11.13
C GLY A 106 -21.92 -20.95 -10.46
N GLY A 107 -22.42 -20.27 -9.44
CA GLY A 107 -23.61 -20.71 -8.68
C GLY A 107 -23.37 -21.91 -7.72
N ASP A 108 -22.15 -22.42 -7.65
CA ASP A 108 -21.71 -23.46 -6.74
C ASP A 108 -20.34 -23.10 -6.12
N TYR A 109 -19.77 -23.96 -5.28
CA TYR A 109 -18.47 -23.78 -4.66
C TYR A 109 -17.32 -24.47 -5.42
N ASN A 110 -17.58 -25.00 -6.61
CA ASN A 110 -16.55 -25.61 -7.45
C ASN A 110 -15.82 -24.52 -8.27
N VAL A 111 -15.04 -23.71 -7.58
CA VAL A 111 -14.27 -22.61 -8.18
C VAL A 111 -12.78 -22.86 -8.03
N SER A 112 -12.00 -22.37 -9.00
CA SER A 112 -10.54 -22.43 -8.94
C SER A 112 -9.99 -21.54 -7.82
N SER A 113 -8.82 -21.90 -7.28
CA SER A 113 -8.15 -21.07 -6.29
C SER A 113 -7.72 -19.72 -6.89
N ILE A 114 -7.85 -18.67 -6.08
CA ILE A 114 -7.36 -17.34 -6.41
C ILE A 114 -5.86 -17.28 -6.16
N LYS A 115 -5.07 -16.99 -7.19
CA LYS A 115 -3.62 -16.85 -7.12
C LYS A 115 -3.22 -15.39 -7.06
N CYS A 116 -2.65 -14.97 -5.92
CA CYS A 116 -2.22 -13.60 -5.71
C CYS A 116 -0.70 -13.52 -5.70
N LEU A 117 -0.13 -12.57 -6.44
CA LEU A 117 1.28 -12.22 -6.40
C LEU A 117 1.43 -10.80 -5.85
N VAL A 118 2.23 -10.65 -4.82
CA VAL A 118 2.62 -9.34 -4.28
C VAL A 118 4.10 -9.13 -4.55
N ILE A 119 4.44 -8.16 -5.41
CA ILE A 119 5.81 -7.71 -5.65
C ILE A 119 6.09 -6.61 -4.65
N TYR A 120 6.90 -6.93 -3.65
CA TYR A 120 7.20 -6.03 -2.54
C TYR A 120 8.56 -5.37 -2.72
N THR A 121 8.54 -4.04 -2.93
CA THR A 121 9.74 -3.21 -3.15
C THR A 121 10.16 -2.41 -1.91
N GLY A 122 9.43 -2.54 -0.80
CA GLY A 122 9.72 -1.83 0.45
C GLY A 122 10.86 -2.45 1.26
N THR A 123 11.07 -1.94 2.47
CA THR A 123 12.07 -2.49 3.41
C THR A 123 11.80 -3.95 3.71
N PRO A 124 12.82 -4.84 3.72
CA PRO A 124 12.65 -6.26 3.97
C PRO A 124 11.78 -6.56 5.20
N ILE A 125 10.85 -7.49 5.05
CA ILE A 125 9.89 -7.84 6.11
C ILE A 125 10.65 -8.56 7.22
N LYS A 126 10.47 -8.07 8.46
CA LYS A 126 11.10 -8.71 9.64
C LYS A 126 10.66 -10.16 9.76
N ASN A 127 11.60 -11.06 9.99
CA ASN A 127 11.45 -12.52 10.08
C ASN A 127 11.10 -13.23 8.76
N PHE A 128 11.04 -12.52 7.63
CA PHE A 128 10.91 -13.11 6.30
C PHE A 128 12.29 -13.08 5.62
N GLU A 129 13.06 -14.15 5.79
CA GLU A 129 14.49 -14.18 5.41
C GLU A 129 14.74 -14.54 3.94
N HIS A 130 13.71 -15.06 3.25
CA HIS A 130 13.83 -15.46 1.86
C HIS A 130 13.22 -14.41 0.92
N PHE A 131 13.59 -14.48 -0.36
CA PHE A 131 13.03 -13.58 -1.35
C PHE A 131 11.55 -13.90 -1.69
N THR A 132 11.13 -15.16 -1.57
CA THR A 132 9.75 -15.61 -1.82
C THR A 132 9.13 -16.22 -0.57
N HIS A 133 7.87 -15.85 -0.29
CA HIS A 133 7.06 -16.40 0.79
C HIS A 133 5.68 -16.76 0.28
N HIS A 134 5.23 -17.97 0.62
CA HIS A 134 3.91 -18.48 0.28
C HIS A 134 3.01 -18.46 1.51
N LEU A 135 1.84 -17.82 1.39
CA LEU A 135 0.80 -17.81 2.41
C LEU A 135 -0.36 -18.67 1.93
N GLU A 136 -0.58 -19.79 2.61
CA GLU A 136 -1.53 -20.80 2.23
C GLU A 136 -2.31 -21.31 3.44
N PHE A 137 -3.41 -22.02 3.19
CA PHE A 137 -4.18 -22.67 4.23
C PHE A 137 -3.51 -23.97 4.67
N MET A 138 -3.33 -24.14 5.99
CA MET A 138 -2.72 -25.35 6.55
C MET A 138 -3.35 -25.72 7.91
N ASP A 139 -3.28 -26.99 8.25
CA ASP A 139 -3.46 -27.45 9.62
C ASP A 139 -2.19 -27.08 10.41
N SER A 140 -2.35 -26.18 11.40
CA SER A 140 -1.21 -25.65 12.16
C SER A 140 -0.59 -26.65 13.12
N ASP A 141 -1.35 -27.66 13.58
CA ASP A 141 -0.89 -28.63 14.57
C ASP A 141 0.01 -29.70 13.94
N TYR A 142 -0.29 -30.06 12.69
CA TYR A 142 0.43 -31.10 11.96
C TYR A 142 1.28 -30.55 10.81
N CYS A 143 1.21 -29.24 10.53
CA CYS A 143 1.85 -28.59 9.40
C CYS A 143 1.46 -29.20 8.05
N ILE A 144 0.21 -29.65 7.91
CA ILE A 144 -0.30 -30.25 6.69
C ILE A 144 -1.00 -29.17 5.86
N LYS A 145 -0.48 -28.94 4.65
CA LYS A 145 -1.11 -28.03 3.68
C LYS A 145 -2.45 -28.61 3.23
N ILE A 146 -3.46 -27.75 3.18
CA ILE A 146 -4.73 -28.09 2.54
C ILE A 146 -4.52 -28.01 1.04
N GLU A 147 -4.60 -29.14 0.35
CA GLU A 147 -4.51 -29.18 -1.11
C GLU A 147 -5.61 -28.33 -1.75
N GLU A 148 -5.30 -27.64 -2.83
CA GLU A 148 -6.25 -26.78 -3.55
C GLU A 148 -6.93 -25.73 -2.63
N GLY A 149 -6.17 -25.15 -1.69
CA GLY A 149 -6.67 -24.05 -0.86
C GLY A 149 -7.28 -22.92 -1.71
N PRO A 150 -8.38 -22.31 -1.26
CA PRO A 150 -9.15 -21.36 -2.09
C PRO A 150 -8.40 -20.09 -2.43
N ILE A 151 -7.36 -19.76 -1.67
CA ILE A 151 -6.53 -18.56 -1.84
C ILE A 151 -5.07 -18.94 -1.61
N CYS A 152 -4.21 -18.58 -2.54
CA CYS A 152 -2.76 -18.65 -2.43
C CYS A 152 -2.18 -17.24 -2.62
N ILE A 153 -1.36 -16.76 -1.70
CA ILE A 153 -0.69 -15.45 -1.79
C ILE A 153 0.81 -15.68 -1.79
N GLU A 154 1.48 -15.30 -2.86
CA GLU A 154 2.93 -15.29 -2.94
C GLU A 154 3.44 -13.85 -2.76
N ILE A 155 4.40 -13.65 -1.86
CA ILE A 155 5.06 -12.37 -1.63
C ILE A 155 6.51 -12.50 -2.06
N ILE A 156 6.93 -11.65 -3.01
CA ILE A 156 8.31 -11.57 -3.48
C ILE A 156 8.94 -10.28 -2.97
N GLN A 157 10.02 -10.39 -2.20
CA GLN A 157 10.79 -9.26 -1.69
C GLN A 157 11.91 -8.91 -2.68
N THR A 158 11.72 -7.87 -3.50
CA THR A 158 12.70 -7.48 -4.52
C THR A 158 14.07 -7.12 -3.92
N GLN A 159 14.09 -6.56 -2.70
CA GLN A 159 15.31 -6.20 -1.97
C GLN A 159 16.23 -7.40 -1.64
N ARG A 160 15.76 -8.63 -1.79
CA ARG A 160 16.53 -9.86 -1.59
C ARG A 160 16.93 -10.54 -2.89
N MET A 161 16.60 -9.96 -4.03
CA MET A 161 16.90 -10.56 -5.34
C MET A 161 18.40 -10.54 -5.66
N GLU A 162 19.12 -9.53 -5.19
CA GLU A 162 20.58 -9.46 -5.39
C GLU A 162 21.31 -10.56 -4.62
N GLU A 163 20.87 -10.88 -3.40
CA GLU A 163 21.40 -12.01 -2.62
C GLU A 163 21.23 -13.32 -3.40
N LEU A 164 20.05 -13.57 -3.95
CA LEU A 164 19.79 -14.74 -4.79
C LEU A 164 20.69 -14.80 -6.02
N ASN A 165 20.90 -13.65 -6.69
CA ASN A 165 21.74 -13.57 -7.88
C ASN A 165 23.22 -13.86 -7.55
N MET A 166 23.73 -13.40 -6.40
CA MET A 166 25.09 -13.65 -5.95
C MET A 166 25.32 -15.11 -5.57
N GLU A 167 24.33 -15.76 -4.95
CA GLU A 167 24.44 -17.15 -4.49
C GLU A 167 24.34 -18.18 -5.62
N VAL A 168 23.35 -18.06 -6.49
CA VAL A 168 23.00 -19.11 -7.46
C VAL A 168 22.84 -18.59 -8.90
N GLY A 169 22.78 -17.29 -9.12
CA GLY A 169 22.40 -16.64 -10.39
C GLY A 169 20.93 -16.82 -10.73
N PHE A 170 20.42 -15.95 -11.59
CA PHE A 170 19.03 -16.08 -12.06
C PHE A 170 18.90 -17.19 -13.11
N LYS A 171 18.23 -18.26 -12.75
CA LYS A 171 17.99 -19.41 -13.62
C LYS A 171 16.68 -19.31 -14.38
N LYS A 172 15.70 -18.59 -13.83
CA LYS A 172 14.36 -18.45 -14.39
C LYS A 172 14.17 -17.06 -14.99
N GLN A 173 13.45 -16.99 -16.11
CA GLN A 173 13.11 -15.72 -16.76
C GLN A 173 12.27 -14.81 -15.84
N PHE A 174 11.44 -15.39 -14.98
CA PHE A 174 10.66 -14.69 -13.99
C PHE A 174 11.56 -13.95 -12.98
N GLU A 175 12.60 -14.61 -12.45
CA GLU A 175 13.57 -13.99 -11.53
C GLU A 175 14.29 -12.81 -12.19
N GLN A 176 14.70 -12.95 -13.46
CA GLN A 176 15.29 -11.86 -14.24
C GLN A 176 14.34 -10.70 -14.46
N PHE A 177 13.05 -10.96 -14.60
CA PHE A 177 12.02 -9.93 -14.73
C PHE A 177 11.84 -9.18 -13.40
N ILE A 178 11.65 -9.91 -12.28
CA ILE A 178 11.49 -9.31 -10.95
C ILE A 178 12.70 -8.46 -10.54
N TYR A 179 13.91 -8.87 -10.94
CA TYR A 179 15.14 -8.13 -10.64
C TYR A 179 15.16 -6.70 -11.22
N LEU A 180 14.36 -6.41 -12.25
CA LEU A 180 14.20 -5.04 -12.76
C LEU A 180 13.63 -4.09 -11.70
N PHE A 181 12.86 -4.61 -10.75
CA PHE A 181 12.16 -3.83 -9.73
C PHE A 181 12.90 -3.78 -8.38
N GLU A 182 14.05 -4.43 -8.27
CA GLU A 182 14.89 -4.37 -7.07
C GLU A 182 15.55 -2.99 -6.94
N ASN A 183 16.06 -2.45 -8.06
CA ASN A 183 16.70 -1.15 -8.12
C ASN A 183 16.42 -0.48 -9.47
N GLU A 184 16.15 0.83 -9.47
CA GLU A 184 15.91 1.63 -10.70
C GLU A 184 17.05 1.55 -11.72
N GLU A 185 18.30 1.34 -11.28
CA GLU A 185 19.44 1.20 -12.18
C GLU A 185 19.44 -0.14 -12.95
N ASN A 186 18.69 -1.14 -12.48
CA ASN A 186 18.69 -2.46 -13.11
C ASN A 186 18.10 -2.45 -14.53
N HIS A 187 17.17 -1.55 -14.82
CA HIS A 187 16.62 -1.40 -16.17
C HIS A 187 17.60 -0.73 -17.17
N LYS A 188 18.65 -0.08 -16.67
CA LYS A 188 19.68 0.56 -17.49
C LYS A 188 20.84 -0.39 -17.86
N LYS A 189 20.82 -1.65 -17.42
CA LYS A 189 21.89 -2.61 -17.70
C LYS A 189 21.94 -2.95 -19.19
N GLU A 190 23.16 -3.10 -19.72
CA GLU A 190 23.39 -3.41 -21.13
C GLU A 190 22.89 -4.80 -21.55
N GLN A 191 22.91 -5.76 -20.63
CA GLN A 191 22.54 -7.16 -20.89
C GLN A 191 21.15 -7.48 -20.31
N LEU A 192 20.12 -7.02 -21.01
CA LEU A 192 18.73 -7.37 -20.69
C LEU A 192 18.23 -8.51 -21.59
N SER A 193 17.40 -9.39 -21.01
CA SER A 193 16.66 -10.39 -21.80
C SER A 193 15.72 -9.72 -22.83
N PRO A 194 15.30 -10.40 -23.88
CA PRO A 194 14.36 -9.84 -24.87
C PRO A 194 13.08 -9.29 -24.23
N LEU A 195 12.52 -10.01 -23.22
CA LEU A 195 11.35 -9.56 -22.49
C LEU A 195 11.66 -8.30 -21.68
N ASN A 196 12.78 -8.28 -20.96
CA ASN A 196 13.16 -7.11 -20.16
C ASN A 196 13.39 -5.88 -21.01
N LYS A 197 13.97 -6.02 -22.22
CA LYS A 197 14.07 -4.92 -23.19
C LYS A 197 12.71 -4.37 -23.61
N LYS A 198 11.73 -5.27 -23.82
CA LYS A 198 10.35 -4.88 -24.13
C LYS A 198 9.70 -4.11 -22.96
N VAL A 199 9.93 -4.56 -21.72
CA VAL A 199 9.44 -3.88 -20.50
C VAL A 199 10.05 -2.48 -20.38
N VAL A 200 11.36 -2.33 -20.56
CA VAL A 200 12.03 -1.02 -20.51
C VAL A 200 11.50 -0.09 -21.60
N LYS A 201 11.31 -0.60 -22.82
CA LYS A 201 10.71 0.21 -23.89
C LYS A 201 9.29 0.67 -23.54
N LEU A 202 8.47 -0.18 -22.96
CA LEU A 202 7.12 0.20 -22.48
C LEU A 202 7.19 1.29 -21.41
N TYR A 203 8.19 1.28 -20.54
CA TYR A 203 8.41 2.35 -19.58
C TYR A 203 8.74 3.68 -20.26
N GLU A 204 9.63 3.66 -21.26
CA GLU A 204 9.95 4.85 -22.04
C GLU A 204 8.71 5.41 -22.78
N ASP A 205 7.91 4.52 -23.37
CA ASP A 205 6.65 4.89 -24.03
C ASP A 205 5.64 5.47 -23.02
N TYR A 206 5.56 4.89 -21.81
CA TYR A 206 4.71 5.40 -20.72
C TYR A 206 5.10 6.80 -20.28
N LEU A 207 6.41 7.07 -20.14
CA LEU A 207 6.91 8.41 -19.78
C LEU A 207 6.57 9.49 -20.80
N ASN A 208 6.29 9.11 -22.04
CA ASN A 208 5.90 10.01 -23.13
C ASN A 208 4.39 10.01 -23.42
N SER A 209 3.59 9.33 -22.59
CA SER A 209 2.15 9.15 -22.80
C SER A 209 1.29 10.20 -22.09
N ASP A 210 0.07 10.40 -22.58
CA ASP A 210 -0.96 11.21 -21.90
C ASP A 210 -1.38 10.63 -20.53
N GLN A 211 -1.14 9.34 -20.31
CA GLN A 211 -1.41 8.68 -19.03
C GLN A 211 -0.51 9.20 -17.90
N LEU A 212 0.69 9.63 -18.22
CA LEU A 212 1.57 10.32 -17.29
C LEU A 212 0.95 11.63 -16.77
N LEU A 213 0.26 12.38 -17.63
CA LEU A 213 -0.42 13.62 -17.24
C LEU A 213 -1.59 13.33 -16.26
N ALA A 214 -2.36 12.29 -16.54
CA ALA A 214 -3.45 11.84 -15.65
C ALA A 214 -2.91 11.39 -14.28
N TYR A 215 -1.75 10.72 -14.26
CA TYR A 215 -1.06 10.38 -13.02
C TYR A 215 -0.69 11.62 -12.19
N TYR A 216 -0.05 12.63 -12.77
CA TYR A 216 0.30 13.84 -12.04
C TYR A 216 -0.90 14.59 -11.49
N GLN A 217 -2.02 14.58 -12.21
CA GLN A 217 -3.27 15.16 -11.72
C GLN A 217 -3.78 14.39 -10.50
N TYR A 218 -3.79 13.06 -10.57
CA TYR A 218 -4.21 12.20 -9.46
C TYR A 218 -3.32 12.38 -8.22
N GLU A 219 -1.99 12.39 -8.38
CA GLU A 219 -1.03 12.62 -7.30
C GLU A 219 -1.26 13.98 -6.61
N ARG A 220 -1.50 15.01 -7.41
CA ARG A 220 -1.83 16.34 -6.87
C ARG A 220 -3.10 16.30 -6.04
N ASP A 221 -4.14 15.66 -6.55
CA ASP A 221 -5.43 15.57 -5.87
C ASP A 221 -5.33 14.74 -4.58
N GLN A 222 -4.54 13.66 -4.58
CA GLN A 222 -4.25 12.88 -3.39
C GLN A 222 -3.47 13.68 -2.33
N ARG A 223 -2.49 14.49 -2.73
CA ARG A 223 -1.77 15.36 -1.78
C ARG A 223 -2.70 16.38 -1.14
N VAL A 224 -3.56 17.03 -1.92
CA VAL A 224 -4.56 17.96 -1.41
C VAL A 224 -5.51 17.26 -0.43
N PHE A 225 -6.00 16.07 -0.79
CA PHE A 225 -6.88 15.28 0.06
C PHE A 225 -6.21 14.85 1.38
N ASN A 226 -4.96 14.36 1.32
CA ASN A 226 -4.21 13.95 2.50
C ASN A 226 -3.90 15.13 3.42
N THR A 227 -3.58 16.30 2.85
CA THR A 227 -3.39 17.54 3.62
C THR A 227 -4.68 17.91 4.34
N ALA A 228 -5.82 17.90 3.64
CA ALA A 228 -7.11 18.21 4.26
C ALA A 228 -7.49 17.23 5.40
N ILE A 229 -7.21 15.92 5.23
CA ILE A 229 -7.40 14.93 6.32
C ILE A 229 -6.48 15.22 7.51
N HIS A 230 -5.22 15.55 7.25
CA HIS A 230 -4.26 15.86 8.31
C HIS A 230 -4.69 17.09 9.09
N ASP A 231 -5.11 18.14 8.40
CA ASP A 231 -5.59 19.38 9.01
C ASP A 231 -6.85 19.15 9.84
N ALA A 232 -7.85 18.45 9.29
CA ALA A 232 -9.07 18.10 10.03
C ALA A 232 -8.79 17.22 11.27
N LYS A 233 -7.80 16.32 11.19
CA LYS A 233 -7.36 15.52 12.34
C LYS A 233 -6.73 16.38 13.42
N ASN A 234 -5.88 17.32 13.03
CA ASN A 234 -5.21 18.24 13.97
C ASN A 234 -6.21 19.17 14.63
N GLU A 235 -7.17 19.71 13.87
CA GLU A 235 -8.28 20.50 14.40
C GLU A 235 -9.10 19.69 15.42
N GLY A 236 -9.50 18.47 15.09
CA GLY A 236 -10.24 17.60 16.02
C GLY A 236 -9.46 17.25 17.29
N ILE A 237 -8.13 17.07 17.22
CA ILE A 237 -7.28 16.87 18.40
C ILE A 237 -7.25 18.13 19.26
N MET A 238 -7.13 19.30 18.62
CA MET A 238 -7.11 20.59 19.30
C MET A 238 -8.43 20.87 20.04
N GLU A 239 -9.56 20.67 19.37
CA GLU A 239 -10.89 20.82 19.95
C GLU A 239 -11.10 19.88 21.15
N ALA A 240 -10.75 18.59 21.00
CA ALA A 240 -10.90 17.61 22.07
C ALA A 240 -10.05 17.97 23.31
N LYS A 241 -8.80 18.45 23.12
CA LYS A 241 -7.94 18.88 24.23
C LYS A 241 -8.44 20.15 24.88
N LEU A 242 -8.94 21.10 24.10
CA LEU A 242 -9.54 22.33 24.60
C LEU A 242 -10.77 22.03 25.48
N GLU A 243 -11.67 21.19 25.01
CA GLU A 243 -12.84 20.74 25.77
C GLU A 243 -12.46 20.02 27.07
N ASN A 244 -11.47 19.14 27.01
CA ASN A 244 -10.95 18.45 28.19
C ASN A 244 -10.35 19.43 29.19
N ALA A 245 -9.56 20.42 28.76
CA ALA A 245 -8.99 21.45 29.61
C ALA A 245 -10.07 22.32 30.28
N LYS A 246 -11.08 22.74 29.50
CA LYS A 246 -12.24 23.51 30.01
C LYS A 246 -13.00 22.69 31.07
N THR A 247 -13.29 21.45 30.79
CA THR A 247 -13.98 20.55 31.72
C THR A 247 -13.22 20.35 33.04
N LEU A 248 -11.90 20.13 32.97
CA LEU A 248 -11.07 19.95 34.16
C LEU A 248 -10.98 21.23 35.01
N ILE A 249 -10.81 22.38 34.39
CA ILE A 249 -10.76 23.66 35.08
C ILE A 249 -12.11 23.95 35.74
N SER A 250 -13.23 23.78 35.03
CA SER A 250 -14.56 23.99 35.59
C SER A 250 -14.82 23.08 36.80
N ASN A 251 -14.45 21.80 36.72
CA ASN A 251 -14.65 20.86 37.82
C ASN A 251 -13.80 21.13 39.05
N ILE A 252 -12.55 21.63 38.87
CA ILE A 252 -11.60 21.78 39.98
C ILE A 252 -11.73 23.16 40.61
N TYR A 253 -11.88 24.21 39.79
CA TYR A 253 -11.90 25.58 40.27
C TYR A 253 -13.28 26.23 40.34
N HIS A 254 -14.30 25.57 39.79
CA HIS A 254 -15.69 26.06 39.68
C HIS A 254 -15.78 27.42 38.95
N ILE A 255 -14.99 27.55 37.86
CA ILE A 255 -14.86 28.77 37.05
C ILE A 255 -15.26 28.42 35.62
N ASP A 256 -15.95 29.35 34.95
CA ASP A 256 -16.39 29.22 33.54
C ASP A 256 -15.75 30.29 32.63
N ASP A 257 -14.65 30.91 33.07
CA ASP A 257 -13.83 31.81 32.25
C ASP A 257 -12.71 31.02 31.55
N PHE A 258 -12.88 30.77 30.24
CA PHE A 258 -11.98 29.96 29.44
C PHE A 258 -11.37 30.72 28.25
N GLU A 259 -11.62 32.01 28.07
CA GLU A 259 -11.18 32.77 26.89
C GLU A 259 -9.68 32.64 26.59
N TRP A 260 -8.87 32.54 27.64
CA TRP A 260 -7.41 32.41 27.50
C TRP A 260 -6.98 31.03 26.93
N LEU A 261 -7.79 29.98 27.12
CA LEU A 261 -7.52 28.63 26.56
C LEU A 261 -7.67 28.61 25.07
N ASP A 262 -8.54 29.41 24.48
CA ASP A 262 -8.79 29.42 23.02
C ASP A 262 -7.55 29.91 22.24
N ASN A 263 -6.59 30.56 22.91
CA ASN A 263 -5.32 30.98 22.31
C ASN A 263 -4.14 30.07 22.69
N CYS A 264 -4.37 28.98 23.39
CA CYS A 264 -3.32 28.06 23.81
C CYS A 264 -2.88 27.14 22.67
N THR A 265 -1.59 26.83 22.61
CA THR A 265 -1.05 25.79 21.75
C THR A 265 -1.43 24.39 22.26
N LEU A 266 -1.23 23.38 21.39
CA LEU A 266 -1.48 21.99 21.74
C LEU A 266 -0.67 21.54 22.98
N GLU A 267 0.60 21.95 23.04
CA GLU A 267 1.50 21.69 24.18
C GLU A 267 1.02 22.36 25.44
N GLN A 268 0.52 23.60 25.35
CA GLN A 268 -0.04 24.31 26.50
C GLN A 268 -1.31 23.64 27.03
N LEU A 269 -2.20 23.18 26.16
CA LEU A 269 -3.38 22.39 26.56
C LEU A 269 -3.01 21.05 27.20
N ASP A 270 -1.99 20.36 26.69
CA ASP A 270 -1.44 19.17 27.34
C ASP A 270 -0.90 19.46 28.74
N GLN A 271 -0.23 20.58 28.88
CA GLN A 271 0.30 20.99 30.17
C GLN A 271 -0.82 21.33 31.19
N VAL A 272 -1.91 21.98 30.74
CA VAL A 272 -3.10 22.17 31.60
C VAL A 272 -3.58 20.83 32.16
N ILE A 273 -3.79 19.84 31.28
CA ILE A 273 -4.27 18.51 31.66
C ILE A 273 -3.34 17.82 32.66
N ARG A 274 -2.01 18.03 32.54
CA ARG A 274 -1.01 17.43 33.43
C ARG A 274 -0.95 18.05 34.81
N ILE A 275 -1.09 19.37 34.91
CA ILE A 275 -0.80 20.05 36.17
C ILE A 275 -2.04 20.60 36.92
N VAL A 276 -3.21 20.58 36.30
CA VAL A 276 -4.45 21.12 36.88
C VAL A 276 -4.81 20.49 38.23
N THR A 277 -4.41 19.23 38.48
CA THR A 277 -4.63 18.50 39.73
C THR A 277 -3.52 18.67 40.78
N GLN A 278 -2.47 19.46 40.50
CA GLN A 278 -1.30 19.57 41.37
C GLN A 278 -1.44 20.61 42.51
N GLY A 279 -2.64 21.15 42.72
CA GLY A 279 -2.95 22.01 43.85
C GLY A 279 -2.57 23.48 43.66
N TYR A 280 -2.29 23.93 42.46
CA TYR A 280 -2.13 25.34 42.12
C TYR A 280 -3.46 26.09 42.27
N SER A 281 -3.39 27.39 42.63
CA SER A 281 -4.55 28.25 42.43
C SER A 281 -4.80 28.51 40.97
N TYR A 282 -6.03 28.92 40.60
CA TYR A 282 -6.38 29.17 39.19
C TYR A 282 -5.45 30.18 38.51
N GLU A 283 -5.11 31.28 39.21
CA GLU A 283 -4.22 32.32 38.68
C GLU A 283 -2.78 31.81 38.48
N GLU A 284 -2.30 30.94 39.38
CA GLU A 284 -0.98 30.32 39.23
C GLU A 284 -0.94 29.36 38.08
N LEU A 285 -1.98 28.54 37.92
CA LEU A 285 -2.14 27.64 36.75
C LEU A 285 -2.08 28.42 35.44
N LYS A 286 -2.95 29.43 35.30
CA LYS A 286 -3.01 30.30 34.12
C LYS A 286 -1.65 30.94 33.80
N LYS A 287 -0.97 31.47 34.81
CA LYS A 287 0.36 32.08 34.65
C LYS A 287 1.41 31.04 34.19
N GLN A 288 1.41 29.86 34.76
CA GLN A 288 2.35 28.81 34.36
C GLN A 288 2.15 28.36 32.91
N ILE A 289 0.91 28.18 32.49
CA ILE A 289 0.59 27.76 31.12
C ILE A 289 0.94 28.83 30.10
N LEU A 290 0.58 30.07 30.34
CA LEU A 290 0.87 31.18 29.42
C LEU A 290 2.38 31.48 29.29
N ASN A 291 3.18 31.16 30.31
CA ASN A 291 4.65 31.31 30.30
C ASN A 291 5.37 30.04 29.79
N PHE A 292 4.68 28.95 29.50
CA PHE A 292 5.29 27.66 29.18
C PHE A 292 6.21 27.71 27.96
N ASN A 293 5.89 28.54 26.95
CA ASN A 293 6.69 28.68 25.73
C ASN A 293 7.73 29.79 25.74
N ASN A 294 7.84 30.56 26.83
CA ASN A 294 8.83 31.67 26.96
C ASN A 294 10.20 31.19 27.49
N ASN A 295 10.36 29.86 27.73
CA ASN A 295 11.59 29.27 28.26
C ASN A 295 12.23 28.22 27.34
N LEU A 296 11.86 28.17 26.06
CA LEU A 296 12.51 27.42 24.98
C LEU A 296 13.07 28.40 23.95
#